data_1e4773acfa5c5faa3f434a8d31834ad0
#
_entry.id   1e4773acfa5c5faa3f434a8d31834ad0
#
_cell.length_a   1.000
_cell.length_b   1.000
_cell.length_c   1.000
_cell.angle_alpha   90.00
_cell.angle_beta   90.00
_cell.angle_gamma   90.00
#
_symmetry.space_group_name_H-M   'P 1'
#
loop_
_entity.id
_entity.type
_entity.pdbx_description
1 polymer ?
#
loop_
_entity_poly.entity_id
_entity_poly.type
_entity_poly.pdbx_seq_one_letter_code
_entity_poly.pdbx_strand_id
1 'polypeptide(L)'
;MKRWLGKSLLLLISLLALLWSADQLFPLPLPQDDQARVVLAEDGTPLWRFADAEGVWRYPVTPEEVAPHYLQALLTYEDRWFYQHPGVNPLALARAGWQNLSGGRVVSGGSTLSMQVARLLDPHSRSVAGKLKQLWRTLQLEWHLSKREILTLYLNRAPFGGTLQGVAAASWAYLGKPPSQLTHAEAALFAVLPQAPSRLRPDRHPQAAQAARDKVLRRLAAFAIWTPTQIGEALDEPVLLAPRQEPRLAPLLARRLNGKDSPALIRTTLDAALQRRLEDLLLGWRARLPEHTSAAILVVEHANMAVRAYLGSVDIHDQRRFGHVDMINAQRSPGSTLKPFLYGMALDAGLIHSESLLQDVPRRYGDYRPGNFAAGFSGPVSASEALASSLNLPAVQLLEAFGPKRFAGELRAAGVPLSLPALAEPNLAIILGGAGSRLEELVGGYRALAQGGKAARIRLQPDAPLLERRLLSPGSAWIIRRILSG
;
A
#
# COMPACT_ATOMS: atom_id res chain seq x y z
N MET A 1 -49.55 -41.69 -18.30
CA MET A 1 -48.79 -40.86 -17.40
C MET A 1 -47.30 -41.24 -17.33
N LYS A 2 -46.86 -42.46 -17.04
CA LYS A 2 -45.44 -42.87 -16.92
C LYS A 2 -44.56 -42.58 -18.17
N ARG A 3 -45.07 -42.76 -19.40
CA ARG A 3 -44.31 -42.49 -20.68
C ARG A 3 -44.06 -40.98 -20.94
N TRP A 4 -44.94 -40.08 -20.49
CA TRP A 4 -44.79 -38.66 -20.62
C TRP A 4 -43.78 -38.12 -19.60
N LEU A 5 -43.79 -38.60 -18.37
CA LEU A 5 -42.81 -38.29 -17.31
C LEU A 5 -41.38 -38.70 -17.74
N GLY A 6 -41.22 -39.90 -18.38
CA GLY A 6 -39.91 -40.33 -18.87
C GLY A 6 -39.36 -39.43 -20.02
N LYS A 7 -40.20 -39.01 -20.93
CA LYS A 7 -39.80 -38.09 -22.03
C LYS A 7 -39.43 -36.68 -21.51
N SER A 8 -40.20 -36.17 -20.53
CA SER A 8 -39.90 -34.87 -19.89
C SER A 8 -38.61 -34.92 -19.09
N LEU A 9 -38.33 -36.02 -18.39
CA LEU A 9 -37.06 -36.20 -17.64
C LEU A 9 -35.86 -36.29 -18.60
N LEU A 10 -35.98 -37.04 -19.72
CA LEU A 10 -34.92 -37.13 -20.73
C LEU A 10 -34.63 -35.78 -21.39
N LEU A 11 -35.67 -35.01 -21.72
CA LEU A 11 -35.53 -33.66 -22.24
C LEU A 11 -34.82 -32.73 -21.25
N LEU A 12 -35.16 -32.80 -19.97
CA LEU A 12 -34.50 -32.01 -18.93
C LEU A 12 -33.03 -32.39 -18.79
N ILE A 13 -32.71 -33.69 -18.74
CA ILE A 13 -31.31 -34.16 -18.66
C ILE A 13 -30.51 -33.72 -19.90
N SER A 14 -31.09 -33.84 -21.08
CA SER A 14 -30.45 -33.40 -22.36
C SER A 14 -30.20 -31.88 -22.34
N LEU A 15 -31.14 -31.09 -21.86
CA LEU A 15 -30.99 -29.64 -21.72
C LEU A 15 -29.89 -29.28 -20.73
N LEU A 16 -29.87 -29.94 -19.56
CA LEU A 16 -28.80 -29.71 -18.53
C LEU A 16 -27.42 -30.10 -19.07
N ALA A 17 -27.32 -31.23 -19.78
CA ALA A 17 -26.07 -31.66 -20.41
C ALA A 17 -25.59 -30.67 -21.48
N LEU A 18 -26.51 -30.11 -22.26
CA LEU A 18 -26.21 -29.11 -23.30
C LEU A 18 -25.76 -27.78 -22.65
N LEU A 19 -26.43 -27.35 -21.58
CA LEU A 19 -26.02 -26.15 -20.82
C LEU A 19 -24.64 -26.35 -20.17
N TRP A 20 -24.39 -27.52 -19.57
CA TRP A 20 -23.09 -27.85 -18.99
C TRP A 20 -21.97 -27.88 -20.06
N SER A 21 -22.23 -28.50 -21.22
CA SER A 21 -21.28 -28.53 -22.35
C SER A 21 -21.01 -27.12 -22.90
N ALA A 22 -22.05 -26.29 -23.02
CA ALA A 22 -21.91 -24.90 -23.43
C ALA A 22 -21.07 -24.08 -22.41
N ASP A 23 -21.24 -24.34 -21.13
CA ASP A 23 -20.44 -23.70 -20.05
C ASP A 23 -18.95 -24.05 -20.16
N GLN A 24 -18.62 -25.32 -20.43
CA GLN A 24 -17.24 -25.77 -20.62
C GLN A 24 -16.61 -25.21 -21.93
N LEU A 25 -17.38 -25.08 -23.00
CA LEU A 25 -16.91 -24.54 -24.28
C LEU A 25 -16.75 -23.01 -24.25
N PHE A 26 -17.58 -22.34 -23.49
CA PHE A 26 -17.58 -20.87 -23.33
C PHE A 26 -17.46 -20.47 -21.88
N PRO A 27 -16.32 -20.71 -21.22
CA PRO A 27 -16.17 -20.45 -19.81
C PRO A 27 -16.42 -18.98 -19.46
N LEU A 28 -16.86 -18.74 -18.22
CA LEU A 28 -17.09 -17.41 -17.70
C LEU A 28 -15.75 -16.64 -17.66
N PRO A 29 -15.64 -15.47 -18.31
CA PRO A 29 -14.43 -14.68 -18.30
C PRO A 29 -14.25 -13.98 -16.95
N LEU A 30 -13.85 -14.74 -15.93
CA LEU A 30 -13.47 -14.14 -14.64
C LEU A 30 -12.17 -13.38 -14.80
N PRO A 31 -12.03 -12.24 -14.09
CA PRO A 31 -10.82 -11.47 -14.14
C PRO A 31 -9.64 -12.32 -13.67
N GLN A 32 -8.62 -12.47 -14.51
CA GLN A 32 -7.32 -12.94 -14.09
C GLN A 32 -6.58 -11.80 -13.37
N ASP A 33 -5.56 -12.15 -12.58
CA ASP A 33 -4.86 -11.28 -11.61
C ASP A 33 -4.12 -10.02 -12.15
N ASP A 34 -4.58 -9.45 -13.23
CA ASP A 34 -4.10 -8.17 -13.76
C ASP A 34 -4.65 -7.01 -12.92
N GLN A 35 -4.19 -6.98 -11.66
CA GLN A 35 -4.78 -6.11 -10.66
C GLN A 35 -4.01 -4.79 -10.57
N ALA A 36 -4.75 -3.68 -10.67
CA ALA A 36 -4.31 -2.44 -10.08
C ALA A 36 -3.90 -2.69 -8.63
N ARG A 37 -2.74 -2.16 -8.22
CA ARG A 37 -2.23 -2.34 -6.86
C ARG A 37 -2.22 -1.02 -6.11
N VAL A 38 -2.49 -1.10 -4.82
CA VAL A 38 -2.49 0.07 -3.93
C VAL A 38 -1.62 -0.22 -2.72
N VAL A 39 -0.70 0.70 -2.45
CA VAL A 39 0.09 0.69 -1.22
C VAL A 39 -0.62 1.55 -0.19
N LEU A 40 -0.89 0.97 0.97
CA LEU A 40 -1.66 1.59 2.05
C LEU A 40 -0.77 1.89 3.24
N ALA A 41 -1.04 2.99 3.92
CA ALA A 41 -0.54 3.28 5.26
C ALA A 41 -1.19 2.36 6.31
N GLU A 42 -0.74 2.46 7.55
CA GLU A 42 -1.25 1.67 8.68
C GLU A 42 -2.76 1.89 8.91
N ASP A 43 -3.24 3.12 8.75
CA ASP A 43 -4.64 3.52 8.88
C ASP A 43 -5.51 3.22 7.64
N GLY A 44 -4.94 2.62 6.60
CA GLY A 44 -5.61 2.33 5.34
C GLY A 44 -5.61 3.49 4.33
N THR A 45 -5.01 4.63 4.64
CA THR A 45 -4.84 5.75 3.69
C THR A 45 -3.99 5.30 2.50
N PRO A 46 -4.44 5.49 1.24
CA PRO A 46 -3.62 5.19 0.06
C PRO A 46 -2.37 6.08 0.00
N LEU A 47 -1.20 5.45 -0.02
CA LEU A 47 0.09 6.12 -0.21
C LEU A 47 0.44 6.22 -1.69
N TRP A 48 0.28 5.12 -2.42
CA TRP A 48 0.60 5.02 -3.84
C TRP A 48 -0.31 4.03 -4.54
N ARG A 49 -0.55 4.26 -5.82
CA ARG A 49 -1.37 3.38 -6.64
C ARG A 49 -0.68 3.06 -7.96
N PHE A 50 -0.83 1.82 -8.39
CA PHE A 50 -0.42 1.36 -9.69
C PHE A 50 -1.67 1.03 -10.50
N ALA A 51 -1.77 1.57 -11.71
CA ALA A 51 -2.82 1.20 -12.63
C ALA A 51 -2.59 -0.24 -13.14
N ASP A 52 -3.67 -0.88 -13.58
CA ASP A 52 -3.55 -2.12 -14.35
C ASP A 52 -2.99 -1.87 -15.76
N ALA A 53 -2.90 -2.93 -16.58
CA ALA A 53 -2.39 -2.85 -17.96
C ALA A 53 -3.23 -1.91 -18.85
N GLU A 54 -4.52 -1.73 -18.53
CA GLU A 54 -5.44 -0.84 -19.24
C GLU A 54 -5.43 0.61 -18.70
N GLY A 55 -4.60 0.91 -17.72
CA GLY A 55 -4.53 2.22 -17.08
C GLY A 55 -5.71 2.52 -16.15
N VAL A 56 -6.42 1.50 -15.71
CA VAL A 56 -7.58 1.64 -14.82
C VAL A 56 -7.16 1.56 -13.36
N TRP A 57 -7.83 2.35 -12.53
CA TRP A 57 -7.61 2.43 -11.09
C TRP A 57 -8.70 1.67 -10.35
N ARG A 58 -8.32 0.63 -9.61
CA ARG A 58 -9.22 -0.17 -8.77
C ARG A 58 -8.62 -0.32 -7.37
N TYR A 59 -9.46 -0.20 -6.36
CA TYR A 59 -9.13 -0.54 -4.98
C TYR A 59 -10.05 -1.68 -4.56
N PRO A 60 -9.54 -2.91 -4.44
CA PRO A 60 -10.36 -4.04 -4.04
C PRO A 60 -11.01 -3.82 -2.67
N VAL A 61 -12.29 -4.12 -2.60
CA VAL A 61 -13.06 -4.12 -1.35
C VAL A 61 -14.03 -5.28 -1.31
N THR A 62 -14.37 -5.71 -0.11
CA THR A 62 -15.47 -6.64 0.16
C THR A 62 -16.72 -5.89 0.59
N PRO A 63 -17.91 -6.51 0.58
CA PRO A 63 -19.14 -5.87 1.06
C PRO A 63 -19.07 -5.39 2.52
N GLU A 64 -18.27 -6.05 3.35
CA GLU A 64 -18.09 -5.74 4.76
C GLU A 64 -17.23 -4.48 4.99
N GLU A 65 -16.42 -4.10 4.00
CA GLU A 65 -15.55 -2.92 4.04
C GLU A 65 -16.22 -1.66 3.50
N VAL A 66 -17.50 -1.73 3.13
CA VAL A 66 -18.29 -0.60 2.63
C VAL A 66 -19.36 -0.23 3.64
N ALA A 67 -19.75 1.04 3.67
CA ALA A 67 -20.82 1.49 4.57
C ALA A 67 -22.13 0.69 4.34
N PRO A 68 -22.75 0.13 5.37
CA PRO A 68 -23.96 -0.69 5.22
C PRO A 68 -25.11 0.03 4.52
N HIS A 69 -25.28 1.33 4.78
CA HIS A 69 -26.30 2.16 4.13
C HIS A 69 -26.00 2.40 2.62
N TYR A 70 -24.73 2.32 2.19
CA TYR A 70 -24.44 2.32 0.74
C TYR A 70 -24.97 1.04 0.08
N LEU A 71 -24.76 -0.13 0.69
CA LEU A 71 -25.32 -1.38 0.16
C LEU A 71 -26.85 -1.36 0.14
N GLN A 72 -27.48 -0.81 1.19
CA GLN A 72 -28.94 -0.58 1.22
C GLN A 72 -29.40 0.30 0.06
N ALA A 73 -28.74 1.43 -0.15
CA ALA A 73 -29.08 2.36 -1.25
C ALA A 73 -28.90 1.71 -2.61
N LEU A 74 -27.72 1.07 -2.83
CA LEU A 74 -27.39 0.39 -4.07
C LEU A 74 -28.42 -0.70 -4.42
N LEU A 75 -28.66 -1.64 -3.51
CA LEU A 75 -29.56 -2.75 -3.75
C LEU A 75 -31.00 -2.27 -3.91
N THR A 76 -31.49 -1.35 -3.08
CA THR A 76 -32.85 -0.81 -3.21
C THR A 76 -33.06 -0.08 -4.53
N TYR A 77 -32.04 0.63 -5.01
CA TYR A 77 -32.13 1.41 -6.23
C TYR A 77 -31.97 0.58 -7.50
N GLU A 78 -30.95 -0.32 -7.52
CA GLU A 78 -30.59 -1.11 -8.71
C GLU A 78 -31.32 -2.45 -8.77
N ASP A 79 -31.43 -3.19 -7.63
CA ASP A 79 -31.95 -4.55 -7.61
C ASP A 79 -32.44 -4.97 -6.21
N ARG A 80 -33.63 -4.50 -5.85
CA ARG A 80 -34.21 -4.71 -4.51
C ARG A 80 -34.31 -6.19 -4.10
N TRP A 81 -34.47 -7.08 -5.07
CA TRP A 81 -34.67 -8.51 -4.85
C TRP A 81 -33.42 -9.34 -5.19
N PHE A 82 -32.25 -8.72 -5.19
CA PHE A 82 -30.97 -9.32 -5.60
C PHE A 82 -30.71 -10.67 -4.98
N TYR A 83 -30.96 -10.84 -3.69
CA TYR A 83 -30.76 -12.11 -2.97
C TYR A 83 -31.83 -13.16 -3.20
N GLN A 84 -32.93 -12.84 -3.90
CA GLN A 84 -34.12 -13.71 -4.01
C GLN A 84 -34.33 -14.28 -5.40
N HIS A 85 -33.67 -13.77 -6.43
CA HIS A 85 -33.80 -14.27 -7.80
C HIS A 85 -32.49 -14.88 -8.33
N PRO A 86 -32.54 -15.85 -9.28
CA PRO A 86 -31.37 -16.51 -9.86
C PRO A 86 -30.77 -15.67 -11.00
N GLY A 87 -30.38 -14.43 -10.72
CA GLY A 87 -29.71 -13.52 -11.66
C GLY A 87 -30.62 -12.74 -12.59
N VAL A 88 -31.76 -13.28 -12.94
CA VAL A 88 -32.80 -12.64 -13.77
C VAL A 88 -34.08 -12.51 -12.95
N ASN A 89 -34.69 -11.34 -12.96
CA ASN A 89 -35.98 -11.12 -12.28
C ASN A 89 -37.12 -11.08 -13.33
N PRO A 90 -37.86 -12.17 -13.49
CA PRO A 90 -38.93 -12.26 -14.54
C PRO A 90 -40.01 -11.20 -14.33
N LEU A 91 -40.39 -10.91 -13.09
CA LEU A 91 -41.40 -9.89 -12.75
C LEU A 91 -40.94 -8.48 -13.11
N ALA A 92 -39.65 -8.19 -12.87
CA ALA A 92 -39.06 -6.92 -13.27
C ALA A 92 -38.99 -6.77 -14.78
N LEU A 93 -38.66 -7.85 -15.51
CA LEU A 93 -38.67 -7.87 -16.97
C LEU A 93 -40.09 -7.68 -17.54
N ALA A 94 -41.09 -8.40 -17.04
CA ALA A 94 -42.47 -8.28 -17.46
C ALA A 94 -43.00 -6.84 -17.20
N ARG A 95 -42.74 -6.29 -16.02
CA ARG A 95 -43.09 -4.91 -15.70
C ARG A 95 -42.42 -3.91 -16.61
N ALA A 96 -41.11 -4.04 -16.85
CA ALA A 96 -40.37 -3.15 -17.76
C ALA A 96 -40.87 -3.26 -19.19
N GLY A 97 -41.18 -4.47 -19.65
CA GLY A 97 -41.83 -4.71 -20.98
C GLY A 97 -43.16 -3.98 -21.07
N TRP A 98 -44.04 -4.15 -20.11
CA TRP A 98 -45.34 -3.46 -20.07
C TRP A 98 -45.22 -1.94 -20.05
N GLN A 99 -44.36 -1.38 -19.18
CA GLN A 99 -44.14 0.04 -19.07
C GLN A 99 -43.54 0.69 -20.32
N ASN A 100 -42.66 -0.02 -21.02
CA ASN A 100 -42.05 0.45 -22.25
C ASN A 100 -43.01 0.38 -23.43
N LEU A 101 -43.87 -0.65 -23.48
CA LEU A 101 -44.94 -0.79 -24.49
C LEU A 101 -46.05 0.28 -24.29
N SER A 102 -46.51 0.47 -23.05
CA SER A 102 -47.57 1.44 -22.75
C SER A 102 -47.11 2.90 -22.82
N GLY A 103 -45.80 3.16 -22.54
CA GLY A 103 -45.24 4.52 -22.51
C GLY A 103 -44.61 5.00 -23.82
N GLY A 104 -44.54 4.17 -24.88
CA GLY A 104 -43.92 4.50 -26.16
C GLY A 104 -42.42 4.88 -26.12
N ARG A 105 -41.81 4.76 -24.96
CA ARG A 105 -40.39 5.07 -24.69
C ARG A 105 -39.83 4.16 -23.61
N VAL A 106 -38.51 4.00 -23.56
CA VAL A 106 -37.85 3.24 -22.49
C VAL A 106 -37.98 3.99 -21.18
N VAL A 107 -38.93 3.56 -20.34
CA VAL A 107 -39.24 4.19 -19.03
C VAL A 107 -38.52 3.48 -17.87
N SER A 108 -38.35 2.15 -18.00
CA SER A 108 -37.78 1.32 -16.93
C SER A 108 -36.90 0.23 -17.52
N GLY A 109 -35.76 -0.04 -16.87
CA GLY A 109 -34.87 -1.16 -17.18
C GLY A 109 -35.17 -2.36 -16.26
N GLY A 110 -35.31 -3.55 -16.87
CA GLY A 110 -35.44 -4.82 -16.12
C GLY A 110 -34.10 -5.50 -15.85
N SER A 111 -32.99 -4.77 -15.88
CA SER A 111 -31.66 -5.36 -15.68
C SER A 111 -31.34 -5.48 -14.19
N THR A 112 -30.97 -6.67 -13.76
CA THR A 112 -30.52 -6.97 -12.39
C THR A 112 -29.06 -6.60 -12.17
N LEU A 113 -28.61 -6.62 -10.92
CA LEU A 113 -27.20 -6.41 -10.57
C LEU A 113 -26.29 -7.47 -11.23
N SER A 114 -26.69 -8.75 -11.21
CA SER A 114 -25.96 -9.84 -11.88
C SER A 114 -25.85 -9.63 -13.40
N MET A 115 -26.90 -9.10 -14.02
CA MET A 115 -26.84 -8.73 -15.46
C MET A 115 -25.89 -7.56 -15.72
N GLN A 116 -25.77 -6.63 -14.79
CA GLN A 116 -24.78 -5.54 -14.91
C GLN A 116 -23.37 -6.08 -14.76
N VAL A 117 -23.10 -6.95 -13.78
CA VAL A 117 -21.80 -7.63 -13.64
C VAL A 117 -21.45 -8.44 -14.88
N ALA A 118 -22.38 -9.21 -15.42
CA ALA A 118 -22.19 -9.97 -16.68
C ALA A 118 -21.72 -9.07 -17.83
N ARG A 119 -22.30 -7.88 -17.93
CA ARG A 119 -21.92 -6.89 -18.95
C ARG A 119 -20.56 -6.23 -18.67
N LEU A 120 -20.18 -6.06 -17.42
CA LEU A 120 -18.88 -5.51 -17.04
C LEU A 120 -17.75 -6.50 -17.34
N LEU A 121 -18.01 -7.81 -17.15
CA LEU A 121 -17.02 -8.86 -17.42
C LEU A 121 -16.89 -9.21 -18.92
N ASP A 122 -18.00 -9.18 -19.65
CA ASP A 122 -18.04 -9.52 -21.07
C ASP A 122 -18.86 -8.46 -21.85
N PRO A 123 -18.25 -7.31 -22.19
CA PRO A 123 -18.92 -6.23 -22.90
C PRO A 123 -19.50 -6.69 -24.25
N HIS A 124 -20.70 -6.22 -24.58
CA HIS A 124 -21.40 -6.58 -25.82
C HIS A 124 -22.23 -5.40 -26.33
N SER A 125 -22.55 -5.45 -27.62
CA SER A 125 -23.41 -4.46 -28.30
C SER A 125 -24.84 -4.45 -27.76
N ARG A 126 -25.53 -3.31 -27.90
CA ARG A 126 -26.96 -3.18 -27.57
C ARG A 126 -27.83 -3.77 -28.66
N SER A 127 -27.75 -5.08 -28.87
CA SER A 127 -28.51 -5.87 -29.84
C SER A 127 -29.24 -7.01 -29.14
N VAL A 128 -30.16 -7.66 -29.83
CA VAL A 128 -30.85 -8.87 -29.33
C VAL A 128 -29.83 -9.98 -29.00
N ALA A 129 -28.87 -10.20 -29.88
CA ALA A 129 -27.80 -11.18 -29.68
C ALA A 129 -26.96 -10.82 -28.44
N GLY A 130 -26.59 -9.54 -28.27
CA GLY A 130 -25.92 -9.07 -27.08
C GLY A 130 -26.73 -9.27 -25.80
N LYS A 131 -28.06 -9.12 -25.88
CA LYS A 131 -28.94 -9.38 -24.72
C LYS A 131 -29.02 -10.87 -24.38
N LEU A 132 -29.05 -11.75 -25.38
CA LEU A 132 -28.99 -13.20 -25.14
C LEU A 132 -27.64 -13.61 -24.56
N LYS A 133 -26.54 -13.06 -25.04
CA LYS A 133 -25.19 -13.25 -24.45
C LYS A 133 -25.17 -12.79 -23.01
N GLN A 134 -25.73 -11.63 -22.68
CA GLN A 134 -25.84 -11.14 -21.32
C GLN A 134 -26.60 -12.09 -20.41
N LEU A 135 -27.75 -12.62 -20.87
CA LEU A 135 -28.53 -13.58 -20.10
C LEU A 135 -27.74 -14.86 -19.84
N TRP A 136 -27.06 -15.39 -20.84
CA TRP A 136 -26.20 -16.58 -20.70
C TRP A 136 -25.09 -16.31 -19.64
N ARG A 137 -24.35 -15.21 -19.77
CA ARG A 137 -23.32 -14.84 -18.80
C ARG A 137 -23.88 -14.60 -17.39
N THR A 138 -25.09 -14.10 -17.28
CA THR A 138 -25.77 -13.94 -15.98
C THR A 138 -26.08 -15.28 -15.33
N LEU A 139 -26.54 -16.27 -16.09
CA LEU A 139 -26.80 -17.62 -15.59
C LEU A 139 -25.49 -18.30 -15.16
N GLN A 140 -24.41 -18.15 -15.93
CA GLN A 140 -23.09 -18.67 -15.56
C GLN A 140 -22.59 -18.03 -14.25
N LEU A 141 -22.75 -16.70 -14.10
CA LEU A 141 -22.37 -16.01 -12.85
C LEU A 141 -23.09 -16.59 -11.63
N GLU A 142 -24.41 -16.79 -11.72
CA GLU A 142 -25.21 -17.34 -10.62
C GLU A 142 -24.97 -18.83 -10.36
N TRP A 143 -24.47 -19.55 -11.36
CA TRP A 143 -24.09 -20.95 -11.24
C TRP A 143 -22.74 -21.12 -10.53
N HIS A 144 -21.76 -20.29 -10.89
CA HIS A 144 -20.38 -20.42 -10.41
C HIS A 144 -20.08 -19.59 -9.16
N LEU A 145 -20.82 -18.51 -8.91
CA LEU A 145 -20.54 -17.54 -7.86
C LEU A 145 -21.71 -17.35 -6.91
N SER A 146 -21.41 -17.18 -5.64
CA SER A 146 -22.39 -16.76 -4.64
C SER A 146 -22.83 -15.31 -4.87
N LYS A 147 -23.97 -14.93 -4.33
CA LYS A 147 -24.47 -13.54 -4.35
C LYS A 147 -23.45 -12.54 -3.77
N ARG A 148 -22.72 -12.97 -2.73
CA ARG A 148 -21.66 -12.17 -2.12
C ARG A 148 -20.51 -11.92 -3.09
N GLU A 149 -20.07 -12.92 -3.83
CA GLU A 149 -19.00 -12.77 -4.83
C GLU A 149 -19.45 -11.92 -6.02
N ILE A 150 -20.70 -12.08 -6.49
CA ILE A 150 -21.28 -11.24 -7.56
C ILE A 150 -21.35 -9.77 -7.10
N LEU A 151 -21.79 -9.51 -5.86
CA LEU A 151 -21.80 -8.18 -5.29
C LEU A 151 -20.38 -7.60 -5.18
N THR A 152 -19.42 -8.41 -4.74
CA THR A 152 -18.00 -8.03 -4.68
C THR A 152 -17.45 -7.62 -6.06
N LEU A 153 -17.77 -8.38 -7.11
CA LEU A 153 -17.41 -8.02 -8.47
C LEU A 153 -18.01 -6.67 -8.90
N TYR A 154 -19.28 -6.42 -8.55
CA TYR A 154 -19.91 -5.13 -8.82
C TYR A 154 -19.21 -3.98 -8.11
N LEU A 155 -18.99 -4.12 -6.80
CA LEU A 155 -18.34 -3.10 -5.96
C LEU A 155 -16.95 -2.71 -6.49
N ASN A 156 -16.24 -3.65 -7.09
CA ASN A 156 -14.88 -3.45 -7.57
C ASN A 156 -14.80 -3.04 -9.06
N ARG A 157 -15.86 -3.22 -9.87
CA ARG A 157 -15.80 -3.01 -11.31
C ARG A 157 -16.82 -2.02 -11.86
N ALA A 158 -17.80 -1.61 -11.07
CA ALA A 158 -18.77 -0.59 -11.49
C ALA A 158 -18.04 0.69 -11.91
N PRO A 159 -18.37 1.32 -13.05
CA PRO A 159 -17.71 2.51 -13.53
C PRO A 159 -18.21 3.75 -12.78
N PHE A 160 -17.28 4.58 -12.30
CA PHE A 160 -17.60 5.84 -11.61
C PHE A 160 -17.17 7.09 -12.40
N GLY A 161 -16.62 6.89 -13.60
CA GLY A 161 -16.24 7.96 -14.51
C GLY A 161 -14.74 8.05 -14.79
N GLY A 162 -14.40 8.31 -16.06
CA GLY A 162 -13.00 8.28 -16.52
C GLY A 162 -12.39 6.90 -16.32
N THR A 163 -11.22 6.85 -15.70
CA THR A 163 -10.48 5.61 -15.38
C THR A 163 -10.82 5.04 -14.00
N LEU A 164 -11.82 5.59 -13.28
CA LEU A 164 -12.22 5.12 -11.96
C LEU A 164 -13.19 3.95 -12.08
N GLN A 165 -12.83 2.81 -11.54
CA GLN A 165 -13.67 1.64 -11.39
C GLN A 165 -13.68 1.16 -9.93
N GLY A 166 -14.86 0.79 -9.45
CA GLY A 166 -15.09 0.37 -8.09
C GLY A 166 -15.37 1.51 -7.11
N VAL A 167 -16.18 1.18 -6.10
CA VAL A 167 -16.65 2.13 -5.10
C VAL A 167 -15.50 2.72 -4.26
N ALA A 168 -14.51 1.92 -3.93
CA ALA A 168 -13.39 2.40 -3.11
C ALA A 168 -12.50 3.38 -3.88
N ALA A 169 -12.18 3.09 -5.16
CA ALA A 169 -11.44 4.03 -5.99
C ALA A 169 -12.19 5.36 -6.16
N ALA A 170 -13.52 5.28 -6.34
CA ALA A 170 -14.38 6.47 -6.43
C ALA A 170 -14.43 7.26 -5.10
N SER A 171 -14.55 6.57 -3.95
CA SER A 171 -14.60 7.19 -2.63
C SER A 171 -13.32 7.97 -2.34
N TRP A 172 -12.17 7.38 -2.56
CA TRP A 172 -10.89 8.06 -2.39
C TRP A 172 -10.69 9.20 -3.40
N ALA A 173 -11.12 9.01 -4.67
CA ALA A 173 -10.92 10.02 -5.71
C ALA A 173 -11.84 11.23 -5.57
N TYR A 174 -13.08 11.04 -5.15
CA TYR A 174 -14.08 12.11 -5.05
C TYR A 174 -14.21 12.69 -3.64
N LEU A 175 -14.05 11.86 -2.60
CA LEU A 175 -14.35 12.22 -1.22
C LEU A 175 -13.12 12.21 -0.29
N GLY A 176 -11.98 11.62 -0.72
CA GLY A 176 -10.75 11.55 0.07
C GLY A 176 -10.85 10.67 1.32
N LYS A 177 -11.81 9.72 1.36
CA LYS A 177 -12.05 8.85 2.51
C LYS A 177 -12.42 7.41 2.09
N PRO A 178 -12.29 6.43 2.99
CA PRO A 178 -12.66 5.05 2.70
C PRO A 178 -14.17 4.89 2.49
N PRO A 179 -14.61 3.89 1.70
CA PRO A 179 -16.03 3.66 1.41
C PRO A 179 -16.84 3.22 2.64
N SER A 180 -16.22 2.82 3.72
CA SER A 180 -16.87 2.54 5.01
C SER A 180 -17.39 3.79 5.74
N GLN A 181 -16.90 4.98 5.36
CA GLN A 181 -17.25 6.26 5.97
C GLN A 181 -18.18 7.14 5.11
N LEU A 182 -18.82 6.56 4.09
CA LEU A 182 -19.80 7.31 3.29
C LEU A 182 -20.96 7.79 4.16
N THR A 183 -21.42 9.02 3.95
CA THR A 183 -22.66 9.53 4.53
C THR A 183 -23.87 8.95 3.77
N HIS A 184 -25.09 9.18 4.27
CA HIS A 184 -26.31 8.76 3.55
C HIS A 184 -26.45 9.48 2.19
N ALA A 185 -26.07 10.75 2.12
CA ALA A 185 -26.07 11.52 0.87
C ALA A 185 -25.05 10.99 -0.14
N GLU A 186 -23.83 10.73 0.31
CA GLU A 186 -22.75 10.16 -0.51
C GLU A 186 -23.07 8.74 -0.96
N ALA A 187 -23.64 7.92 -0.09
CA ALA A 187 -24.10 6.56 -0.39
C ALA A 187 -25.15 6.57 -1.53
N ALA A 188 -26.15 7.46 -1.42
CA ALA A 188 -27.15 7.63 -2.47
C ALA A 188 -26.56 8.15 -3.78
N LEU A 189 -25.58 9.06 -3.72
CA LEU A 189 -24.84 9.54 -4.89
C LEU A 189 -24.11 8.39 -5.57
N PHE A 190 -23.36 7.61 -4.83
CA PHE A 190 -22.55 6.49 -5.37
C PHE A 190 -23.42 5.36 -5.91
N ALA A 191 -24.62 5.15 -5.38
CA ALA A 191 -25.58 4.18 -5.91
C ALA A 191 -26.06 4.53 -7.33
N VAL A 192 -26.08 5.81 -7.72
CA VAL A 192 -26.59 6.24 -9.04
C VAL A 192 -25.48 6.51 -10.06
N LEU A 193 -24.26 6.83 -9.64
CA LEU A 193 -23.16 7.18 -10.55
C LEU A 193 -22.91 6.14 -11.64
N PRO A 194 -22.90 4.81 -11.35
CA PRO A 194 -22.60 3.79 -12.36
C PRO A 194 -23.60 3.72 -13.52
N GLN A 195 -24.83 4.25 -13.36
CA GLN A 195 -25.83 4.28 -14.43
C GLN A 195 -25.45 5.16 -15.62
N ALA A 196 -24.76 6.27 -15.35
CA ALA A 196 -24.35 7.23 -16.37
C ALA A 196 -23.04 7.93 -15.97
N PRO A 197 -21.93 7.17 -15.82
CA PRO A 197 -20.72 7.63 -15.16
C PRO A 197 -20.11 8.88 -15.80
N SER A 198 -20.20 9.05 -17.12
CA SER A 198 -19.68 10.25 -17.79
C SER A 198 -20.58 11.48 -17.58
N ARG A 199 -21.90 11.31 -17.53
CA ARG A 199 -22.88 12.39 -17.42
C ARG A 199 -23.09 12.84 -15.97
N LEU A 200 -22.91 11.94 -15.00
CA LEU A 200 -23.15 12.18 -13.59
C LEU A 200 -21.86 12.39 -12.79
N ARG A 201 -20.72 12.55 -13.46
CA ARG A 201 -19.45 12.85 -12.78
C ARG A 201 -19.58 14.10 -11.92
N PRO A 202 -19.43 13.97 -10.59
CA PRO A 202 -19.67 15.10 -9.68
C PRO A 202 -18.63 16.21 -9.83
N ASP A 203 -17.41 15.88 -10.27
CA ASP A 203 -16.33 16.85 -10.57
C ASP A 203 -16.54 17.67 -11.85
N ARG A 204 -17.47 17.25 -12.72
CA ARG A 204 -17.78 17.94 -13.97
C ARG A 204 -19.22 18.45 -14.02
N HIS A 205 -20.12 17.73 -13.40
CA HIS A 205 -21.56 17.97 -13.48
C HIS A 205 -22.22 17.87 -12.09
N PRO A 206 -21.83 18.70 -11.11
CA PRO A 206 -22.28 18.56 -9.71
C PRO A 206 -23.80 18.68 -9.56
N GLN A 207 -24.44 19.55 -10.31
CA GLN A 207 -25.90 19.74 -10.27
C GLN A 207 -26.66 18.50 -10.80
N ALA A 208 -26.16 17.89 -11.89
CA ALA A 208 -26.76 16.67 -12.43
C ALA A 208 -26.53 15.47 -11.47
N ALA A 209 -25.38 15.42 -10.83
CA ALA A 209 -25.08 14.43 -9.80
C ALA A 209 -26.00 14.58 -8.59
N GLN A 210 -26.20 15.80 -8.10
CA GLN A 210 -27.10 16.11 -7.00
C GLN A 210 -28.55 15.74 -7.31
N ALA A 211 -29.06 16.15 -8.47
CA ALA A 211 -30.41 15.81 -8.89
C ALA A 211 -30.64 14.30 -9.00
N ALA A 212 -29.62 13.56 -9.46
CA ALA A 212 -29.67 12.10 -9.54
C ALA A 212 -29.63 11.45 -8.14
N ARG A 213 -28.79 11.94 -7.22
CA ARG A 213 -28.76 11.55 -5.81
C ARG A 213 -30.13 11.76 -5.14
N ASP A 214 -30.72 12.93 -5.30
CA ASP A 214 -32.01 13.28 -4.68
C ASP A 214 -33.13 12.35 -5.18
N LYS A 215 -33.06 11.91 -6.44
CA LYS A 215 -33.97 10.89 -6.96
C LYS A 215 -33.83 9.56 -6.24
N VAL A 216 -32.60 9.14 -5.92
CA VAL A 216 -32.34 7.94 -5.11
C VAL A 216 -32.91 8.11 -3.72
N LEU A 217 -32.64 9.23 -3.06
CA LEU A 217 -33.14 9.53 -1.71
C LEU A 217 -34.67 9.49 -1.63
N ARG A 218 -35.37 10.11 -2.59
CA ARG A 218 -36.84 10.03 -2.67
C ARG A 218 -37.34 8.61 -2.87
N ARG A 219 -36.64 7.78 -3.62
CA ARG A 219 -36.98 6.38 -3.81
C ARG A 219 -36.77 5.55 -2.54
N LEU A 220 -35.67 5.80 -1.80
CA LEU A 220 -35.43 5.16 -0.49
C LEU A 220 -36.50 5.55 0.54
N ALA A 221 -36.92 6.82 0.54
CA ALA A 221 -38.05 7.30 1.34
C ALA A 221 -39.35 6.57 1.01
N ALA A 222 -39.68 6.42 -0.28
CA ALA A 222 -40.89 5.75 -0.74
C ALA A 222 -40.94 4.26 -0.35
N PHE A 223 -39.80 3.62 -0.11
CA PHE A 223 -39.70 2.26 0.38
C PHE A 223 -39.45 2.18 1.91
N ALA A 224 -39.45 3.30 2.62
CA ALA A 224 -39.16 3.39 4.05
C ALA A 224 -37.86 2.67 4.48
N ILE A 225 -36.82 2.76 3.64
CA ILE A 225 -35.52 2.14 3.90
C ILE A 225 -34.74 2.93 4.96
N TRP A 226 -34.81 4.26 4.88
CA TRP A 226 -34.24 5.18 5.85
C TRP A 226 -35.33 6.04 6.49
N THR A 227 -35.07 6.55 7.69
CA THR A 227 -35.99 7.40 8.41
C THR A 227 -36.20 8.74 7.71
N PRO A 228 -37.35 9.42 7.92
CA PRO A 228 -37.56 10.76 7.35
C PRO A 228 -36.47 11.76 7.74
N THR A 229 -35.93 11.68 8.94
CA THR A 229 -34.82 12.51 9.42
C THR A 229 -33.56 12.28 8.59
N GLN A 230 -33.14 11.01 8.43
CA GLN A 230 -31.96 10.65 7.61
C GLN A 230 -32.12 11.10 6.16
N ILE A 231 -33.31 10.99 5.59
CA ILE A 231 -33.59 11.47 4.23
C ILE A 231 -33.51 13.00 4.16
N GLY A 232 -34.07 13.70 5.15
CA GLY A 232 -34.02 15.17 5.21
C GLY A 232 -32.58 15.66 5.29
N GLU A 233 -31.81 15.18 6.24
CA GLU A 233 -30.39 15.52 6.40
C GLU A 233 -29.58 15.22 5.12
N ALA A 234 -29.82 14.08 4.47
CA ALA A 234 -29.13 13.70 3.24
C ALA A 234 -29.54 14.57 2.03
N LEU A 235 -30.75 15.11 1.98
CA LEU A 235 -31.19 16.06 0.94
C LEU A 235 -30.54 17.42 1.14
N ASP A 236 -30.38 17.87 2.39
CA ASP A 236 -29.78 19.16 2.74
C ASP A 236 -28.25 19.15 2.58
N GLU A 237 -27.61 17.96 2.66
CA GLU A 237 -26.16 17.81 2.49
C GLU A 237 -25.74 18.14 1.04
N PRO A 238 -24.87 19.15 0.80
CA PRO A 238 -24.42 19.48 -0.54
C PRO A 238 -23.47 18.41 -1.10
N VAL A 239 -23.38 18.27 -2.43
CA VAL A 239 -22.37 17.43 -3.07
C VAL A 239 -21.02 18.14 -3.02
N LEU A 240 -20.25 17.88 -1.97
CA LEU A 240 -18.90 18.39 -1.80
C LEU A 240 -17.89 17.34 -2.19
N LEU A 241 -16.90 17.75 -2.97
CA LEU A 241 -15.78 16.89 -3.36
C LEU A 241 -14.54 17.30 -2.58
N ALA A 242 -13.78 16.31 -2.15
CA ALA A 242 -12.45 16.55 -1.64
C ALA A 242 -11.54 17.12 -2.75
N PRO A 243 -10.59 17.99 -2.41
CA PRO A 243 -9.55 18.37 -3.34
C PRO A 243 -8.93 17.10 -3.91
N ARG A 244 -8.79 17.04 -5.23
CA ARG A 244 -8.25 15.86 -5.92
C ARG A 244 -6.81 15.60 -5.46
N GLN A 245 -6.66 14.78 -4.46
CA GLN A 245 -5.37 14.31 -3.99
C GLN A 245 -5.08 12.96 -4.65
N GLU A 246 -4.15 12.97 -5.59
CA GLU A 246 -3.59 11.70 -6.04
C GLU A 246 -2.68 11.17 -4.92
N PRO A 247 -2.79 9.88 -4.55
CA PRO A 247 -1.86 9.30 -3.60
C PRO A 247 -0.46 9.27 -4.24
N ARG A 248 0.46 10.08 -3.72
CA ARG A 248 1.82 10.24 -4.24
C ARG A 248 2.89 10.13 -3.16
N LEU A 249 2.52 9.53 -2.02
CA LEU A 249 3.42 9.36 -0.89
C LEU A 249 4.28 8.10 -1.04
N ALA A 250 5.49 8.14 -0.49
CA ALA A 250 6.44 7.03 -0.43
C ALA A 250 6.67 6.30 -1.77
N PRO A 251 6.91 7.00 -2.91
CA PRO A 251 6.95 6.40 -4.24
C PRO A 251 8.04 5.34 -4.40
N LEU A 252 9.20 5.51 -3.79
CA LEU A 252 10.31 4.55 -3.86
C LEU A 252 10.02 3.30 -3.05
N LEU A 253 9.41 3.42 -1.87
CA LEU A 253 8.93 2.27 -1.12
C LEU A 253 7.83 1.53 -1.90
N ALA A 254 6.88 2.26 -2.46
CA ALA A 254 5.81 1.66 -3.24
C ALA A 254 6.37 0.83 -4.42
N ARG A 255 7.34 1.36 -5.16
CA ARG A 255 8.03 0.61 -6.22
C ARG A 255 8.76 -0.61 -5.70
N ARG A 256 9.42 -0.49 -4.55
CA ARG A 256 10.14 -1.61 -3.89
C ARG A 256 9.18 -2.76 -3.52
N LEU A 257 7.98 -2.42 -3.04
CA LEU A 257 6.98 -3.40 -2.60
C LEU A 257 6.13 -3.95 -3.75
N ASN A 258 6.12 -3.31 -4.92
CA ASN A 258 5.35 -3.74 -6.09
C ASN A 258 6.10 -4.82 -6.88
N GLY A 259 6.15 -6.02 -6.33
CA GLY A 259 6.68 -7.20 -7.01
C GLY A 259 5.62 -7.92 -7.86
N LYS A 260 6.04 -8.89 -8.68
CA LYS A 260 5.16 -9.67 -9.56
C LYS A 260 4.05 -10.40 -8.77
N ASP A 261 4.39 -10.95 -7.61
CA ASP A 261 3.49 -11.75 -6.77
C ASP A 261 2.88 -10.93 -5.61
N SER A 262 2.99 -9.60 -5.66
CA SER A 262 2.43 -8.73 -4.61
C SER A 262 0.90 -8.72 -4.67
N PRO A 263 0.21 -8.72 -3.52
CA PRO A 263 -1.24 -8.64 -3.47
C PRO A 263 -1.75 -7.29 -4.02
N ALA A 264 -3.02 -7.24 -4.37
CA ALA A 264 -3.66 -6.01 -4.85
C ALA A 264 -3.65 -4.87 -3.81
N LEU A 265 -3.74 -5.21 -2.53
CA LEU A 265 -3.59 -4.28 -1.41
C LEU A 265 -2.30 -4.61 -0.65
N ILE A 266 -1.33 -3.71 -0.71
CA ILE A 266 -0.04 -3.82 -0.02
C ILE A 266 -0.11 -2.95 1.24
N ARG A 267 -0.36 -3.57 2.39
CA ARG A 267 -0.40 -2.85 3.68
C ARG A 267 1.01 -2.58 4.18
N THR A 268 1.25 -1.35 4.65
CA THR A 268 2.52 -0.96 5.27
C THR A 268 2.31 -0.49 6.71
N THR A 269 3.41 -0.32 7.43
CA THR A 269 3.43 0.22 8.80
C THR A 269 3.58 1.74 8.81
N LEU A 270 3.55 2.42 7.65
CA LEU A 270 3.76 3.86 7.54
C LEU A 270 2.60 4.65 8.16
N ASP A 271 2.95 5.74 8.81
CA ASP A 271 2.04 6.80 9.20
C ASP A 271 1.92 7.81 8.04
N ALA A 272 0.75 7.90 7.42
CA ALA A 272 0.51 8.75 6.25
C ALA A 272 0.71 10.24 6.56
N ALA A 273 0.34 10.69 7.76
CA ALA A 273 0.48 12.08 8.18
C ALA A 273 1.94 12.46 8.39
N LEU A 274 2.70 11.58 9.07
CA LEU A 274 4.15 11.76 9.27
C LEU A 274 4.89 11.72 7.94
N GLN A 275 4.57 10.75 7.06
CA GLN A 275 5.17 10.64 5.74
C GLN A 275 5.01 11.93 4.94
N ARG A 276 3.80 12.49 4.89
CA ARG A 276 3.51 13.74 4.17
C ARG A 276 4.31 14.91 4.73
N ARG A 277 4.31 15.08 6.06
CA ARG A 277 5.05 16.17 6.72
C ARG A 277 6.55 16.12 6.42
N LEU A 278 7.12 14.91 6.41
CA LEU A 278 8.54 14.73 6.12
C LEU A 278 8.87 14.90 4.64
N GLU A 279 7.98 14.52 3.73
CA GLU A 279 8.14 14.80 2.30
C GLU A 279 8.12 16.32 2.03
N ASP A 280 7.17 17.04 2.62
CA ASP A 280 7.08 18.50 2.52
C ASP A 280 8.33 19.17 3.12
N LEU A 281 8.79 18.71 4.28
CA LEU A 281 10.02 19.18 4.92
C LEU A 281 11.23 18.96 4.00
N LEU A 282 11.41 17.74 3.50
CA LEU A 282 12.56 17.37 2.69
C LEU A 282 12.57 18.13 1.35
N LEU A 283 11.41 18.32 0.74
CA LEU A 283 11.24 19.11 -0.47
C LEU A 283 11.59 20.58 -0.22
N GLY A 284 11.23 21.14 0.94
CA GLY A 284 11.61 22.49 1.37
C GLY A 284 13.13 22.66 1.54
N TRP A 285 13.86 21.60 1.91
CA TRP A 285 15.32 21.61 2.01
C TRP A 285 16.03 21.47 0.67
N ARG A 286 15.35 21.07 -0.41
CA ARG A 286 15.93 20.81 -1.74
C ARG A 286 16.84 21.93 -2.23
N ALA A 287 16.44 23.19 -2.05
CA ALA A 287 17.21 24.35 -2.50
C ALA A 287 18.51 24.57 -1.72
N ARG A 288 18.63 23.99 -0.51
CA ARG A 288 19.82 24.13 0.36
C ARG A 288 20.82 23.00 0.15
N LEU A 289 20.43 21.92 -0.51
CA LEU A 289 21.35 20.82 -0.82
C LEU A 289 22.26 21.20 -1.98
N PRO A 290 23.54 20.79 -1.94
CA PRO A 290 24.45 20.95 -3.08
C PRO A 290 23.87 20.35 -4.36
N GLU A 291 24.31 20.83 -5.51
CA GLU A 291 23.94 20.26 -6.81
C GLU A 291 24.31 18.77 -6.87
N HIS A 292 23.52 18.00 -7.62
CA HIS A 292 23.72 16.56 -7.81
C HIS A 292 23.70 15.72 -6.51
N THR A 293 23.24 16.30 -5.39
CA THR A 293 23.03 15.55 -4.14
C THR A 293 21.56 15.37 -3.84
N SER A 294 21.24 14.29 -3.14
CA SER A 294 19.90 14.02 -2.63
C SER A 294 19.97 13.71 -1.12
N ALA A 295 18.83 13.56 -0.48
CA ALA A 295 18.74 13.17 0.93
C ALA A 295 17.66 12.11 1.11
N ALA A 296 17.80 11.31 2.16
CA ALA A 296 16.83 10.29 2.54
C ALA A 296 16.49 10.40 4.04
N ILE A 297 15.27 10.03 4.40
CA ILE A 297 14.82 9.96 5.79
C ILE A 297 14.16 8.61 6.01
N LEU A 298 14.55 7.93 7.07
CA LEU A 298 13.93 6.69 7.53
C LEU A 298 13.58 6.84 9.02
N VAL A 299 12.30 6.78 9.33
CA VAL A 299 11.80 6.83 10.72
C VAL A 299 11.28 5.45 11.10
N VAL A 300 11.82 4.91 12.20
CA VAL A 300 11.51 3.56 12.67
C VAL A 300 11.20 3.60 14.15
N GLU A 301 10.13 2.95 14.56
CA GLU A 301 9.80 2.73 15.95
C GLU A 301 10.68 1.62 16.53
N HIS A 302 11.61 1.97 17.43
CA HIS A 302 12.62 1.04 17.92
C HIS A 302 12.08 -0.15 18.73
N ALA A 303 10.86 -0.05 19.28
CA ALA A 303 10.26 -1.13 20.07
C ALA A 303 9.95 -2.34 19.19
N ASN A 304 9.31 -2.13 18.04
CA ASN A 304 8.80 -3.17 17.14
C ASN A 304 9.42 -3.15 15.74
N MET A 305 10.31 -2.20 15.46
CA MET A 305 10.95 -1.97 14.16
C MET A 305 9.98 -1.62 13.01
N ALA A 306 8.76 -1.18 13.32
CA ALA A 306 7.84 -0.67 12.32
C ALA A 306 8.36 0.62 11.69
N VAL A 307 8.42 0.66 10.37
CA VAL A 307 8.78 1.87 9.63
C VAL A 307 7.59 2.82 9.63
N ARG A 308 7.77 4.00 10.20
CA ARG A 308 6.74 5.03 10.28
C ARG A 308 6.81 6.04 9.13
N ALA A 309 8.03 6.27 8.58
CA ALA A 309 8.20 7.06 7.36
C ALA A 309 9.40 6.56 6.54
N TYR A 310 9.28 6.65 5.22
CA TYR A 310 10.26 6.14 4.25
C TYR A 310 10.42 7.12 3.08
N LEU A 311 11.46 7.92 3.10
CA LEU A 311 11.79 8.89 2.07
C LEU A 311 13.14 8.50 1.44
N GLY A 312 13.13 7.81 0.32
CA GLY A 312 14.34 7.31 -0.32
C GLY A 312 15.10 8.36 -1.12
N SER A 313 14.49 9.50 -1.45
CA SER A 313 15.10 10.64 -2.13
C SER A 313 14.33 11.92 -1.85
N VAL A 314 14.93 13.08 -2.15
CA VAL A 314 14.28 14.40 -2.01
C VAL A 314 13.08 14.55 -2.92
N ASP A 315 13.21 14.15 -4.18
CA ASP A 315 12.17 14.27 -5.21
C ASP A 315 12.42 13.19 -6.28
N ILE A 316 11.48 12.26 -6.41
CA ILE A 316 11.59 11.15 -7.36
C ILE A 316 11.67 11.61 -8.82
N HIS A 317 11.16 12.80 -9.12
CA HIS A 317 11.13 13.36 -10.47
C HIS A 317 12.38 14.19 -10.81
N ASP A 318 13.23 14.50 -9.82
CA ASP A 318 14.44 15.26 -10.04
C ASP A 318 15.59 14.37 -10.55
N GLN A 319 15.71 14.26 -11.88
CA GLN A 319 16.76 13.47 -12.52
C GLN A 319 18.16 14.01 -12.23
N ARG A 320 18.32 15.32 -12.04
CA ARG A 320 19.63 15.93 -11.74
C ARG A 320 20.15 15.52 -10.38
N ARG A 321 19.25 15.17 -9.45
CA ARG A 321 19.56 14.70 -8.10
C ARG A 321 19.41 13.19 -7.94
N PHE A 322 19.36 12.46 -9.07
CA PHE A 322 19.18 10.99 -9.05
C PHE A 322 17.97 10.54 -8.25
N GLY A 323 16.84 11.27 -8.34
CA GLY A 323 15.63 11.06 -7.55
C GLY A 323 15.04 9.65 -7.60
N HIS A 324 15.35 8.91 -8.68
CA HIS A 324 14.94 7.51 -8.84
C HIS A 324 15.74 6.51 -7.97
N VAL A 325 16.86 6.95 -7.36
CA VAL A 325 17.69 6.10 -6.50
C VAL A 325 17.11 6.08 -5.10
N ASP A 326 16.76 4.88 -4.62
CA ASP A 326 16.34 4.64 -3.25
C ASP A 326 17.57 4.59 -2.32
N MET A 327 17.90 5.73 -1.71
CA MET A 327 19.07 5.87 -0.85
C MET A 327 18.95 5.12 0.49
N ILE A 328 17.75 4.69 0.89
CA ILE A 328 17.56 3.85 2.08
C ILE A 328 18.07 2.44 1.80
N ASN A 329 17.82 1.94 0.58
CA ASN A 329 18.23 0.60 0.15
C ASN A 329 19.57 0.57 -0.61
N ALA A 330 20.06 1.72 -1.08
CA ALA A 330 21.33 1.78 -1.80
C ALA A 330 22.52 1.58 -0.85
N GLN A 331 23.55 0.86 -1.36
CA GLN A 331 24.83 0.73 -0.65
C GLN A 331 25.56 2.07 -0.63
N ARG A 332 25.93 2.53 0.56
CA ARG A 332 26.68 3.78 0.78
C ARG A 332 27.76 3.55 1.84
N SER A 333 28.82 4.34 1.77
CA SER A 333 29.83 4.35 2.82
C SER A 333 29.20 4.78 4.15
N PRO A 334 29.27 3.97 5.21
CA PRO A 334 28.75 4.33 6.54
C PRO A 334 29.64 5.34 7.26
N GLY A 335 30.85 5.59 6.78
CA GLY A 335 31.80 6.47 7.46
C GLY A 335 32.01 6.07 8.90
N SER A 336 32.01 7.06 9.79
CA SER A 336 32.21 6.88 11.24
C SER A 336 30.99 6.30 11.97
N THR A 337 29.86 6.08 11.31
CA THR A 337 28.65 5.55 11.99
C THR A 337 28.82 4.12 12.50
N LEU A 338 29.87 3.41 12.13
CA LEU A 338 30.20 2.09 12.65
C LEU A 338 30.99 2.13 13.98
N LYS A 339 31.57 3.27 14.35
CA LYS A 339 32.39 3.39 15.56
C LYS A 339 31.64 2.99 16.84
N PRO A 340 30.40 3.41 17.10
CA PRO A 340 29.66 3.01 18.30
C PRO A 340 29.57 1.49 18.48
N PHE A 341 29.43 0.75 17.39
CA PHE A 341 29.37 -0.72 17.44
C PHE A 341 30.73 -1.31 17.79
N LEU A 342 31.82 -0.81 17.19
CA LEU A 342 33.17 -1.27 17.51
C LEU A 342 33.52 -1.04 18.99
N TYR A 343 33.27 0.17 19.49
CA TYR A 343 33.55 0.48 20.91
C TYR A 343 32.70 -0.38 21.84
N GLY A 344 31.41 -0.61 21.50
CA GLY A 344 30.53 -1.49 22.28
C GLY A 344 31.01 -2.95 22.29
N MET A 345 31.44 -3.49 21.14
CA MET A 345 32.00 -4.83 21.06
C MET A 345 33.35 -4.96 21.78
N ALA A 346 34.16 -3.91 21.75
CA ALA A 346 35.42 -3.88 22.46
C ALA A 346 35.24 -3.81 23.99
N LEU A 347 34.21 -3.11 24.48
CA LEU A 347 33.76 -3.16 25.87
C LEU A 347 33.32 -4.59 26.25
N ASP A 348 32.51 -5.25 25.42
CA ASP A 348 32.05 -6.63 25.66
C ASP A 348 33.21 -7.61 25.69
N ALA A 349 34.23 -7.37 24.87
CA ALA A 349 35.43 -8.21 24.83
C ALA A 349 36.43 -7.92 25.95
N GLY A 350 36.17 -6.92 26.82
CA GLY A 350 37.08 -6.50 27.87
C GLY A 350 38.39 -5.86 27.39
N LEU A 351 38.42 -5.41 26.11
CA LEU A 351 39.60 -4.74 25.55
C LEU A 351 39.77 -3.32 26.06
N ILE A 352 38.67 -2.66 26.40
CA ILE A 352 38.61 -1.30 26.92
C ILE A 352 37.52 -1.17 27.99
N HIS A 353 37.64 -0.12 28.80
CA HIS A 353 36.56 0.51 29.55
C HIS A 353 36.44 1.99 29.14
N SER A 354 35.45 2.71 29.65
CA SER A 354 35.13 4.09 29.21
C SER A 354 36.34 5.04 29.33
N GLU A 355 37.18 4.85 30.35
CA GLU A 355 38.34 5.70 30.65
C GLU A 355 39.66 5.10 30.17
N SER A 356 39.64 3.99 29.40
CA SER A 356 40.87 3.46 28.79
C SER A 356 41.51 4.48 27.88
N LEU A 357 42.81 4.69 28.00
CA LEU A 357 43.57 5.62 27.18
C LEU A 357 43.87 4.99 25.82
N LEU A 358 43.43 5.65 24.77
CA LEU A 358 43.73 5.35 23.37
C LEU A 358 44.67 6.44 22.84
N GLN A 359 45.44 6.13 21.78
CA GLN A 359 46.42 7.02 21.21
C GLN A 359 45.89 7.73 19.97
N ASP A 360 45.68 9.04 20.06
CA ASP A 360 45.38 9.88 18.89
C ASP A 360 46.67 10.56 18.41
N VAL A 361 47.53 9.77 17.77
CA VAL A 361 48.83 10.19 17.26
C VAL A 361 49.02 9.66 15.83
N PRO A 362 49.83 10.35 14.99
CA PRO A 362 50.16 9.86 13.66
C PRO A 362 50.70 8.43 13.69
N ARG A 363 50.03 7.52 13.05
CA ARG A 363 50.43 6.10 12.99
C ARG A 363 50.26 5.54 11.61
N ARG A 364 51.17 4.67 11.21
CA ARG A 364 51.13 3.94 9.92
C ARG A 364 50.84 2.47 10.16
N TYR A 365 49.97 1.92 9.37
CA TYR A 365 49.59 0.49 9.36
C TYR A 365 49.94 -0.11 7.98
N GLY A 366 51.16 -0.56 7.80
CA GLY A 366 51.67 -0.91 6.46
C GLY A 366 51.65 0.30 5.53
N ASP A 367 50.92 0.22 4.43
CA ASP A 367 50.74 1.33 3.50
C ASP A 367 49.55 2.24 3.84
N TYR A 368 48.74 1.86 4.81
CA TYR A 368 47.60 2.65 5.25
C TYR A 368 48.00 3.72 6.28
N ARG A 369 47.66 4.97 5.96
CA ARG A 369 47.95 6.14 6.79
C ARG A 369 46.66 6.91 7.12
N PRO A 370 45.89 6.49 8.11
CA PRO A 370 44.69 7.22 8.51
C PRO A 370 45.06 8.59 9.12
N GLY A 371 44.21 9.58 8.89
CA GLY A 371 44.27 10.90 9.52
C GLY A 371 42.94 11.26 10.14
N ASN A 372 42.94 12.26 11.03
CA ASN A 372 41.71 12.83 11.56
C ASN A 372 41.05 13.75 10.51
N PHE A 373 39.74 13.98 10.66
CA PHE A 373 39.00 14.90 9.76
C PHE A 373 39.45 16.37 10.05
N ALA A 374 39.58 16.73 11.31
CA ALA A 374 40.20 17.99 11.73
C ALA A 374 41.72 17.87 11.71
N ALA A 375 42.40 18.96 11.38
CA ALA A 375 43.85 19.02 11.45
C ALA A 375 44.32 18.92 12.89
N GLY A 376 45.24 17.98 13.18
CA GLY A 376 45.85 17.81 14.48
C GLY A 376 45.58 16.45 15.13
N PHE A 377 46.24 16.24 16.26
CA PHE A 377 46.17 15.01 17.08
C PHE A 377 46.11 15.44 18.54
N SER A 378 45.32 14.73 19.34
CA SER A 378 45.07 15.03 20.74
C SER A 378 46.01 14.30 21.70
N GLY A 379 46.85 13.37 21.23
CA GLY A 379 47.67 12.51 22.07
C GLY A 379 46.86 11.43 22.79
N PRO A 380 47.16 11.11 24.04
CA PRO A 380 46.37 10.15 24.82
C PRO A 380 45.00 10.73 25.15
N VAL A 381 43.95 10.00 24.77
CA VAL A 381 42.53 10.38 25.02
C VAL A 381 41.75 9.20 25.60
N SER A 382 40.74 9.47 26.44
CA SER A 382 39.89 8.41 26.92
C SER A 382 39.05 7.78 25.78
N ALA A 383 38.65 6.52 25.93
CA ALA A 383 37.77 5.87 24.98
C ALA A 383 36.43 6.62 24.81
N SER A 384 35.89 7.20 25.89
CA SER A 384 34.70 8.04 25.86
C SER A 384 34.90 9.28 24.99
N GLU A 385 35.95 10.03 25.21
CA GLU A 385 36.29 11.26 24.47
C GLU A 385 36.57 10.92 22.98
N ALA A 386 37.33 9.85 22.71
CA ALA A 386 37.64 9.40 21.37
C ALA A 386 36.38 9.04 20.56
N LEU A 387 35.40 8.41 21.21
CA LEU A 387 34.12 8.07 20.56
C LEU A 387 33.25 9.32 20.40
N ALA A 388 33.09 10.15 21.42
CA ALA A 388 32.25 11.35 21.38
C ALA A 388 32.75 12.34 20.31
N SER A 389 34.09 12.53 20.21
CA SER A 389 34.73 13.38 19.18
C SER A 389 34.93 12.67 17.85
N SER A 390 34.51 11.41 17.74
CA SER A 390 34.64 10.59 16.53
C SER A 390 36.07 10.55 15.96
N LEU A 391 37.10 10.48 16.81
CA LEU A 391 38.49 10.43 16.38
C LEU A 391 38.78 9.17 15.56
N ASN A 392 39.63 9.33 14.53
CA ASN A 392 39.88 8.26 13.57
C ASN A 392 40.98 7.28 14.07
N LEU A 393 42.10 7.81 14.57
CA LEU A 393 43.26 6.99 14.95
C LEU A 393 42.92 6.03 16.07
N PRO A 394 42.25 6.49 17.17
CA PRO A 394 41.81 5.60 18.25
C PRO A 394 40.87 4.48 17.74
N ALA A 395 39.96 4.78 16.81
CA ALA A 395 39.05 3.79 16.25
C ALA A 395 39.79 2.76 15.40
N VAL A 396 40.77 3.18 14.58
CA VAL A 396 41.59 2.25 13.79
C VAL A 396 42.46 1.38 14.71
N GLN A 397 43.05 1.93 15.75
CA GLN A 397 43.81 1.19 16.76
C GLN A 397 42.93 0.14 17.43
N LEU A 398 41.72 0.52 17.81
CA LEU A 398 40.78 -0.37 18.48
C LEU A 398 40.33 -1.51 17.52
N LEU A 399 40.12 -1.18 16.25
CA LEU A 399 39.75 -2.20 15.24
C LEU A 399 40.93 -3.15 14.97
N GLU A 400 42.19 -2.67 15.00
CA GLU A 400 43.37 -3.51 14.90
C GLU A 400 43.40 -4.55 16.04
N ALA A 401 43.17 -4.11 17.26
CA ALA A 401 43.15 -4.97 18.45
C ALA A 401 41.94 -5.94 18.45
N PHE A 402 40.77 -5.51 18.02
CA PHE A 402 39.56 -6.33 17.96
C PHE A 402 39.57 -7.33 16.82
N GLY A 403 40.14 -6.95 15.68
CA GLY A 403 40.21 -7.71 14.45
C GLY A 403 39.11 -7.36 13.44
N PRO A 404 39.48 -6.84 12.22
CA PRO A 404 38.53 -6.42 11.20
C PRO A 404 37.58 -7.54 10.73
N LYS A 405 38.09 -8.77 10.57
CA LYS A 405 37.28 -9.94 10.17
C LYS A 405 36.23 -10.29 11.24
N ARG A 406 36.63 -10.27 12.51
CA ARG A 406 35.77 -10.52 13.65
C ARG A 406 34.65 -9.44 13.71
N PHE A 407 35.01 -8.16 13.61
CA PHE A 407 34.07 -7.05 13.61
C PHE A 407 33.01 -7.17 12.50
N ALA A 408 33.44 -7.40 11.26
CA ALA A 408 32.53 -7.59 10.14
C ALA A 408 31.64 -8.84 10.31
N GLY A 409 32.17 -9.91 10.92
CA GLY A 409 31.43 -11.13 11.22
C GLY A 409 30.33 -10.93 12.26
N GLU A 410 30.66 -10.25 13.37
CA GLU A 410 29.68 -9.94 14.44
C GLU A 410 28.58 -8.97 13.96
N LEU A 411 28.91 -7.96 13.17
CA LEU A 411 27.93 -7.09 12.52
C LEU A 411 27.00 -7.88 11.60
N ARG A 412 27.54 -8.76 10.76
CA ARG A 412 26.73 -9.62 9.87
C ARG A 412 25.80 -10.53 10.66
N ALA A 413 26.29 -11.14 11.74
CA ALA A 413 25.50 -11.98 12.62
C ALA A 413 24.33 -11.24 13.25
N ALA A 414 24.51 -9.95 13.55
CA ALA A 414 23.48 -9.05 14.07
C ALA A 414 22.54 -8.46 13.01
N GLY A 415 22.78 -8.73 11.72
CA GLY A 415 21.94 -8.25 10.63
C GLY A 415 22.39 -6.93 10.01
N VAL A 416 23.64 -6.51 10.25
CA VAL A 416 24.30 -5.33 9.66
C VAL A 416 25.47 -5.79 8.77
N PRO A 417 25.20 -6.43 7.62
CA PRO A 417 26.28 -6.91 6.75
C PRO A 417 27.02 -5.72 6.11
N LEU A 418 28.33 -5.81 6.05
CA LEU A 418 29.15 -4.86 5.30
C LEU A 418 29.40 -5.41 3.89
N SER A 419 29.21 -4.57 2.89
CA SER A 419 29.54 -4.85 1.48
C SER A 419 30.96 -4.40 1.17
N LEU A 420 31.78 -5.31 0.68
CA LEU A 420 33.15 -5.05 0.26
C LEU A 420 33.27 -5.27 -1.26
N PRO A 421 34.27 -4.68 -1.92
CA PRO A 421 34.61 -5.02 -3.30
C PRO A 421 34.82 -6.55 -3.47
N ALA A 422 34.61 -7.05 -4.68
CA ALA A 422 34.79 -8.46 -4.97
C ALA A 422 36.21 -8.90 -4.57
N LEU A 423 36.31 -10.04 -3.86
CA LEU A 423 37.54 -10.63 -3.35
C LEU A 423 38.28 -9.82 -2.26
N ALA A 424 37.75 -8.67 -1.84
CA ALA A 424 38.34 -7.91 -0.74
C ALA A 424 37.98 -8.51 0.63
N GLU A 425 38.98 -8.59 1.50
CA GLU A 425 38.79 -8.96 2.90
C GLU A 425 38.57 -7.74 3.79
N PRO A 426 37.83 -7.87 4.91
CA PRO A 426 37.71 -6.82 5.91
C PRO A 426 39.08 -6.37 6.40
N ASN A 427 39.36 -5.07 6.34
CA ASN A 427 40.60 -4.44 6.75
C ASN A 427 40.32 -3.19 7.62
N LEU A 428 41.36 -2.49 8.07
CA LEU A 428 41.23 -1.35 8.97
C LEU A 428 40.45 -0.16 8.39
N ALA A 429 40.36 -0.05 7.07
CA ALA A 429 39.61 1.05 6.47
C ALA A 429 38.10 0.96 6.68
N ILE A 430 37.55 -0.22 7.03
CA ILE A 430 36.09 -0.41 7.18
C ILE A 430 35.51 0.53 8.26
N ILE A 431 36.27 0.86 9.32
CA ILE A 431 35.78 1.73 10.40
C ILE A 431 35.71 3.19 10.01
N LEU A 432 36.34 3.57 8.93
CA LEU A 432 36.33 4.91 8.35
C LEU A 432 35.53 4.99 7.05
N GLY A 433 34.75 3.94 6.75
CA GLY A 433 33.86 3.92 5.59
C GLY A 433 34.40 3.17 4.36
N GLY A 434 35.45 2.36 4.52
CA GLY A 434 35.99 1.49 3.48
C GLY A 434 35.14 0.27 3.15
N ALA A 435 33.85 0.30 3.48
CA ALA A 435 32.83 -0.71 3.16
C ALA A 435 31.50 -0.03 2.84
N GLY A 436 30.57 -0.74 2.19
CA GLY A 436 29.22 -0.29 1.96
C GLY A 436 28.24 -0.84 3.03
N SER A 437 27.20 -0.08 3.36
CA SER A 437 26.06 -0.51 4.16
C SER A 437 24.81 0.20 3.68
N ARG A 438 23.64 -0.34 3.97
CA ARG A 438 22.35 0.30 3.70
C ARG A 438 21.89 1.09 4.92
N LEU A 439 21.17 2.19 4.70
CA LEU A 439 20.62 2.98 5.81
C LEU A 439 19.70 2.11 6.70
N GLU A 440 18.89 1.26 6.11
CA GLU A 440 17.98 0.37 6.86
C GLU A 440 18.73 -0.65 7.75
N GLU A 441 19.90 -1.12 7.31
CA GLU A 441 20.77 -2.02 8.08
C GLU A 441 21.42 -1.30 9.26
N LEU A 442 21.90 -0.08 9.03
CA LEU A 442 22.45 0.77 10.09
C LEU A 442 21.39 1.09 11.15
N VAL A 443 20.19 1.50 10.75
CA VAL A 443 19.08 1.75 11.69
C VAL A 443 18.76 0.50 12.49
N GLY A 444 18.75 -0.68 11.85
CA GLY A 444 18.60 -1.96 12.53
C GLY A 444 19.67 -2.23 13.60
N GLY A 445 20.92 -1.87 13.31
CA GLY A 445 22.04 -1.95 14.25
C GLY A 445 21.91 -0.95 15.41
N TYR A 446 21.58 0.30 15.10
CA TYR A 446 21.42 1.36 16.11
C TYR A 446 20.29 1.09 17.12
N ARG A 447 19.29 0.29 16.75
CA ARG A 447 18.31 -0.22 17.71
C ARG A 447 18.95 -0.87 18.92
N ALA A 448 20.10 -1.51 18.78
CA ALA A 448 20.80 -2.15 19.89
C ALA A 448 21.12 -1.17 21.04
N LEU A 449 21.42 0.08 20.72
CA LEU A 449 21.67 1.11 21.74
C LEU A 449 20.40 1.49 22.51
N ALA A 450 19.23 1.43 21.87
CA ALA A 450 17.94 1.74 22.49
C ALA A 450 17.28 0.52 23.17
N GLN A 451 17.61 -0.71 22.73
CA GLN A 451 16.95 -1.95 23.13
C GLN A 451 17.90 -2.96 23.78
N GLY A 452 18.74 -2.48 24.70
CA GLY A 452 19.58 -3.35 25.55
C GLY A 452 20.50 -4.30 24.79
N GLY A 453 21.08 -3.83 23.69
CA GLY A 453 22.02 -4.57 22.86
C GLY A 453 21.40 -5.43 21.76
N LYS A 454 20.10 -5.35 21.54
CA LYS A 454 19.38 -6.13 20.50
C LYS A 454 19.17 -5.33 19.23
N ALA A 455 19.86 -5.69 18.16
CA ALA A 455 19.59 -5.24 16.80
C ALA A 455 18.39 -5.98 16.21
N ALA A 456 17.73 -5.41 15.21
CA ALA A 456 16.69 -6.10 14.43
C ALA A 456 16.49 -5.46 13.06
N ARG A 457 15.96 -6.22 12.11
CA ARG A 457 15.60 -5.69 10.80
C ARG A 457 14.36 -4.81 10.88
N ILE A 458 14.30 -3.80 10.02
CA ILE A 458 13.10 -2.98 9.87
C ILE A 458 11.93 -3.81 9.35
N ARG A 459 10.72 -3.40 9.73
CA ARG A 459 9.47 -4.01 9.28
C ARG A 459 8.70 -2.99 8.45
N LEU A 460 8.50 -3.33 7.18
CA LEU A 460 7.75 -2.49 6.23
C LEU A 460 6.27 -2.85 6.19
N GLN A 461 5.91 -4.08 6.58
CA GLN A 461 4.56 -4.61 6.56
C GLN A 461 4.17 -5.08 7.98
N PRO A 462 2.87 -4.96 8.35
CA PRO A 462 2.40 -5.34 9.70
C PRO A 462 2.69 -6.80 10.06
N ASP A 463 2.57 -7.70 9.09
CA ASP A 463 2.71 -9.15 9.29
C ASP A 463 4.17 -9.62 9.30
N ALA A 464 5.14 -8.73 8.97
CA ALA A 464 6.54 -9.09 8.98
C ALA A 464 7.00 -9.40 10.42
N PRO A 465 7.73 -10.52 10.66
CA PRO A 465 8.18 -10.87 12.00
C PRO A 465 9.25 -9.91 12.52
N LEU A 466 9.27 -9.66 13.84
CA LEU A 466 10.37 -8.97 14.50
C LEU A 466 11.52 -9.95 14.73
N LEU A 467 12.59 -9.83 13.95
CA LEU A 467 13.76 -10.71 14.02
C LEU A 467 14.88 -10.02 14.83
N GLU A 468 14.90 -10.27 16.12
CA GLU A 468 15.93 -9.73 17.03
C GLU A 468 17.20 -10.57 17.04
N ARG A 469 18.34 -9.89 17.09
CA ARG A 469 19.67 -10.51 17.25
C ARG A 469 20.51 -9.68 18.20
N ARG A 470 21.27 -10.34 19.06
CA ARG A 470 22.16 -9.63 19.99
C ARG A 470 23.38 -9.10 19.21
N LEU A 471 23.61 -7.80 19.36
CA LEU A 471 24.80 -7.11 18.83
C LEU A 471 25.77 -6.73 19.95
N LEU A 472 25.24 -6.27 21.10
CA LEU A 472 26.00 -5.84 22.26
C LEU A 472 25.39 -6.43 23.55
N SER A 473 26.15 -6.49 24.62
CA SER A 473 25.58 -6.69 25.94
C SER A 473 24.71 -5.50 26.35
N PRO A 474 23.76 -5.67 27.28
CA PRO A 474 22.99 -4.54 27.81
C PRO A 474 23.84 -3.45 28.45
N GLY A 475 24.92 -3.86 29.13
CA GLY A 475 25.87 -2.93 29.77
C GLY A 475 26.62 -2.06 28.78
N SER A 476 27.22 -2.70 27.75
CA SER A 476 27.95 -1.97 26.71
C SER A 476 27.04 -1.08 25.90
N ALA A 477 25.82 -1.53 25.56
CA ALA A 477 24.82 -0.71 24.87
C ALA A 477 24.45 0.55 25.71
N TRP A 478 24.30 0.38 27.03
CA TRP A 478 24.03 1.49 27.94
C TRP A 478 25.20 2.48 27.99
N ILE A 479 26.45 1.98 28.14
CA ILE A 479 27.67 2.82 28.18
C ILE A 479 27.79 3.62 26.87
N ILE A 480 27.73 2.96 25.73
CA ILE A 480 27.81 3.64 24.40
C ILE A 480 26.74 4.70 24.26
N ARG A 481 25.47 4.38 24.59
CA ARG A 481 24.40 5.36 24.58
C ARG A 481 24.69 6.55 25.46
N ARG A 482 25.23 6.32 26.69
CA ARG A 482 25.59 7.38 27.61
C ARG A 482 26.67 8.30 27.05
N ILE A 483 27.72 7.73 26.45
CA ILE A 483 28.79 8.51 25.80
C ILE A 483 28.23 9.39 24.65
N LEU A 484 27.30 8.85 23.85
CA LEU A 484 26.77 9.56 22.68
C LEU A 484 25.69 10.60 23.04
N SER A 485 25.11 10.55 24.24
CA SER A 485 24.06 11.49 24.66
C SER A 485 24.60 12.68 25.49
N GLY A 486 25.90 12.72 25.79
CA GLY A 486 26.58 13.78 26.51
C GLY A 486 26.45 13.62 28.00
#